data_3a0e80d9bc1b922490d33e32de4ce2c3
#
_entry.id   3a0e80d9bc1b922490d33e32de4ce2c3
#
_cell.length_a   1.000
_cell.length_b   1.000
_cell.length_c   1.000
_cell.angle_alpha   90.00
_cell.angle_beta   90.00
_cell.angle_gamma   90.00
#
_symmetry.space_group_name_H-M   'P 1'
#
loop_
_entity.id
_entity.type
_entity.pdbx_description
1 polymer ?
#
loop_
_entity_poly.entity_id
_entity_poly.type
_entity_poly.pdbx_seq_one_letter_code
_entity_poly.pdbx_strand_id
1 'polypeptide(L)'
;MPYQFSEDEDLKMLRESVRKFANTEIAPLAHGLDEREEFSLSLTQKMGELGLFGTIVPSEYGGQGMDYLSYIVAVEELARVDGSQAATIAAHNSLGAGPLYYYGNEKQKKQYLPSLCTGEGLWAFGLTEAGAGSDAQASKTNATYDATKKEWVINGSKIWITNSANQLTKGITVQAITGKKADGRNELSCFLVPTGTAGVKAKAMSGKMMWRASNTGELYFDNVRVPADAMLGEKGQGFKIMMETLDNGRLSIAAMGLGLAKGALELTIKYANERETFGQPIAKHQAVAFKLAEMATRVEAAENMLYKACWLKQSGQAFQKIAAMSKLYCSEVAEFCAREGQQTFGGYGLMKEFPIERHYRDAALLRIGEGTSEIQRLVISRYIGCK
;
A
#
# COMPACT_ATOMS: atom_id res chain seq x y z
N MET A 1 0.55 2.90 29.06
CA MET A 1 0.09 4.30 29.16
C MET A 1 -1.20 4.43 28.35
N PRO A 2 -2.14 5.32 28.70
CA PRO A 2 -3.27 5.60 27.83
C PRO A 2 -2.79 6.17 26.49
N TYR A 3 -3.53 5.92 25.42
CA TYR A 3 -3.27 6.53 24.11
C TYR A 3 -3.42 8.05 24.24
N GLN A 4 -2.33 8.75 23.93
CA GLN A 4 -2.32 10.20 23.82
C GLN A 4 -1.46 10.52 22.60
N PHE A 5 -2.10 11.04 21.56
CA PHE A 5 -1.38 11.49 20.37
C PHE A 5 -0.90 12.91 20.58
N SER A 6 0.39 13.12 20.44
CA SER A 6 0.99 14.44 20.25
C SER A 6 2.04 14.29 19.16
N GLU A 7 1.95 15.09 18.14
CA GLU A 7 2.96 15.13 17.08
C GLU A 7 4.20 15.82 17.63
N ASP A 8 5.34 15.09 17.68
CA ASP A 8 6.63 15.68 18.04
C ASP A 8 7.22 16.50 16.89
N GLU A 9 8.32 17.19 17.14
CA GLU A 9 8.95 18.09 16.15
C GLU A 9 9.49 17.31 14.93
N ASP A 10 10.03 16.11 15.14
CA ASP A 10 10.58 15.30 14.04
C ASP A 10 9.46 14.83 13.09
N LEU A 11 8.33 14.41 13.63
CA LEU A 11 7.17 14.02 12.85
C LEU A 11 6.56 15.20 12.09
N LYS A 12 6.51 16.39 12.71
CA LYS A 12 6.07 17.64 12.03
C LYS A 12 6.98 17.98 10.87
N MET A 13 8.30 17.97 11.09
CA MET A 13 9.28 18.24 10.02
C MET A 13 9.16 17.25 8.87
N LEU A 14 9.00 15.96 9.17
CA LEU A 14 8.76 14.94 8.15
C LEU A 14 7.49 15.23 7.36
N ARG A 15 6.37 15.49 8.04
CA ARG A 15 5.09 15.84 7.42
C ARG A 15 5.22 17.03 6.49
N GLU A 16 5.82 18.12 6.96
CA GLU A 16 6.01 19.34 6.17
C GLU A 16 6.91 19.09 4.95
N SER A 17 7.98 18.32 5.11
CA SER A 17 8.89 17.95 4.02
C SER A 17 8.18 17.14 2.94
N VAL A 18 7.46 16.07 3.34
CA VAL A 18 6.74 15.22 2.39
C VAL A 18 5.58 16.00 1.74
N ARG A 19 4.85 16.82 2.50
CA ARG A 19 3.77 17.68 1.98
C ARG A 19 4.31 18.67 0.94
N LYS A 20 5.44 19.32 1.23
CA LYS A 20 6.10 20.21 0.28
C LYS A 20 6.47 19.47 -1.00
N PHE A 21 7.14 18.34 -0.87
CA PHE A 21 7.51 17.49 -2.01
C PHE A 21 6.28 17.07 -2.83
N ALA A 22 5.22 16.58 -2.18
CA ALA A 22 4.00 16.18 -2.88
C ALA A 22 3.37 17.34 -3.66
N ASN A 23 3.33 18.54 -3.09
CA ASN A 23 2.75 19.71 -3.74
C ASN A 23 3.63 20.26 -4.87
N THR A 24 4.98 20.27 -4.72
CA THR A 24 5.89 20.90 -5.70
C THR A 24 6.38 19.96 -6.78
N GLU A 25 6.53 18.66 -6.50
CA GLU A 25 7.09 17.68 -7.43
C GLU A 25 6.04 16.74 -8.01
N ILE A 26 5.08 16.26 -7.18
CA ILE A 26 4.08 15.28 -7.63
C ILE A 26 2.88 15.99 -8.29
N ALA A 27 2.29 16.97 -7.62
CA ALA A 27 1.03 17.59 -8.08
C ALA A 27 1.09 18.10 -9.54
N PRO A 28 2.18 18.77 -9.99
CA PRO A 28 2.28 19.24 -11.37
C PRO A 28 2.32 18.12 -12.41
N LEU A 29 2.79 16.93 -12.03
CA LEU A 29 2.99 15.79 -12.95
C LEU A 29 1.84 14.78 -12.91
N ALA A 30 1.09 14.75 -11.80
CA ALA A 30 0.11 13.68 -11.51
C ALA A 30 -0.94 13.49 -12.61
N HIS A 31 -1.49 14.58 -13.16
CA HIS A 31 -2.46 14.50 -14.26
C HIS A 31 -1.85 13.83 -15.51
N GLY A 32 -0.69 14.30 -15.95
CA GLY A 32 -0.04 13.76 -17.16
C GLY A 32 0.39 12.30 -17.01
N LEU A 33 0.87 11.93 -15.82
CA LEU A 33 1.24 10.54 -15.53
C LEU A 33 0.01 9.61 -15.49
N ASP A 34 -1.11 10.07 -14.90
CA ASP A 34 -2.37 9.33 -14.90
C ASP A 34 -2.89 9.12 -16.33
N GLU A 35 -2.91 10.17 -17.17
CA GLU A 35 -3.34 10.08 -18.56
C GLU A 35 -2.54 9.07 -19.38
N ARG A 36 -1.22 9.08 -19.25
CA ARG A 36 -0.34 8.17 -19.99
C ARG A 36 -0.16 6.81 -19.35
N GLU A 37 -0.76 6.57 -18.18
CA GLU A 37 -0.52 5.36 -17.36
C GLU A 37 0.97 5.10 -17.11
N GLU A 38 1.72 6.16 -16.84
CA GLU A 38 3.18 6.15 -16.81
C GLU A 38 3.71 6.10 -15.38
N PHE A 39 4.49 5.04 -15.06
CA PHE A 39 5.25 4.96 -13.83
C PHE A 39 6.45 5.93 -13.88
N SER A 40 6.56 6.83 -12.92
CA SER A 40 7.60 7.85 -12.91
C SER A 40 8.85 7.38 -12.16
N LEU A 41 9.92 7.10 -12.91
CA LEU A 41 11.22 6.81 -12.34
C LEU A 41 11.81 7.99 -11.59
N SER A 42 11.69 9.19 -12.15
CA SER A 42 12.28 10.39 -11.54
C SER A 42 11.62 10.72 -10.20
N LEU A 43 10.30 10.60 -10.07
CA LEU A 43 9.63 10.78 -8.78
C LEU A 43 10.03 9.68 -7.80
N THR A 44 10.17 8.42 -8.26
CA THR A 44 10.61 7.31 -7.41
C THR A 44 12.02 7.56 -6.88
N GLN A 45 12.96 8.02 -7.71
CA GLN A 45 14.32 8.38 -7.28
C GLN A 45 14.30 9.51 -6.26
N LYS A 46 13.55 10.60 -6.50
CA LYS A 46 13.42 11.72 -5.56
C LYS A 46 12.79 11.29 -4.23
N MET A 47 11.82 10.38 -4.24
CA MET A 47 11.28 9.78 -3.01
C MET A 47 12.34 8.95 -2.27
N GLY A 48 13.27 8.31 -2.99
CA GLY A 48 14.44 7.65 -2.42
C GLY A 48 15.39 8.62 -1.75
N GLU A 49 15.72 9.72 -2.41
CA GLU A 49 16.56 10.79 -1.86
C GLU A 49 15.98 11.41 -0.57
N LEU A 50 14.65 11.44 -0.45
CA LEU A 50 13.95 11.84 0.77
C LEU A 50 13.90 10.74 1.86
N GLY A 51 14.49 9.56 1.63
CA GLY A 51 14.49 8.47 2.58
C GLY A 51 13.14 7.77 2.77
N LEU A 52 12.20 7.92 1.82
CA LEU A 52 10.85 7.36 1.95
C LEU A 52 10.80 5.84 1.69
N PHE A 53 11.83 5.27 1.05
CA PHE A 53 12.03 3.83 0.98
C PHE A 53 12.84 3.36 2.19
N GLY A 54 12.42 2.29 2.85
CA GLY A 54 13.11 1.80 4.05
C GLY A 54 12.94 2.68 5.30
N THR A 55 11.87 3.47 5.39
CA THR A 55 11.59 4.37 6.52
C THR A 55 11.73 3.67 7.88
N ILE A 56 11.16 2.45 8.01
CA ILE A 56 11.19 1.66 9.26
C ILE A 56 12.38 0.70 9.38
N VAL A 57 13.17 0.56 8.32
CA VAL A 57 14.33 -0.35 8.31
C VAL A 57 15.50 0.33 9.02
N PRO A 58 16.20 -0.36 9.94
CA PRO A 58 17.36 0.19 10.62
C PRO A 58 18.48 0.64 9.68
N SER A 59 19.26 1.61 10.13
CA SER A 59 20.38 2.18 9.37
C SER A 59 21.48 1.16 9.03
N GLU A 60 21.64 0.11 9.83
CA GLU A 60 22.58 -0.99 9.54
C GLU A 60 22.26 -1.73 8.24
N TYR A 61 21.00 -1.67 7.77
CA TYR A 61 20.56 -2.20 6.47
C TYR A 61 20.28 -1.10 5.45
N GLY A 62 20.72 0.14 5.71
CA GLY A 62 20.57 1.27 4.80
C GLY A 62 19.23 2.03 4.91
N GLY A 63 18.41 1.71 5.89
CA GLY A 63 17.13 2.39 6.14
C GLY A 63 17.27 3.61 7.03
N GLN A 64 16.13 4.27 7.33
CA GLN A 64 16.07 5.48 8.13
C GLN A 64 15.94 5.21 9.64
N GLY A 65 15.54 4.00 10.03
CA GLY A 65 15.32 3.62 11.43
C GLY A 65 14.23 4.42 12.14
N MET A 66 13.33 5.04 11.38
CA MET A 66 12.21 5.80 11.92
C MET A 66 11.12 4.88 12.48
N ASP A 67 10.20 5.46 13.21
CA ASP A 67 9.06 4.73 13.75
C ASP A 67 8.00 4.43 12.68
N TYR A 68 7.02 3.60 13.05
CA TYR A 68 5.99 3.18 12.10
C TYR A 68 5.02 4.31 11.74
N LEU A 69 4.77 5.25 12.67
CA LEU A 69 3.92 6.41 12.42
C LEU A 69 4.54 7.35 11.39
N SER A 70 5.84 7.54 11.42
CA SER A 70 6.59 8.32 10.42
C SER A 70 6.36 7.77 9.00
N TYR A 71 6.44 6.46 8.83
CA TYR A 71 6.10 5.82 7.56
C TYR A 71 4.65 6.09 7.14
N ILE A 72 3.70 5.97 8.07
CA ILE A 72 2.27 6.18 7.80
C ILE A 72 1.98 7.63 7.42
N VAL A 73 2.58 8.60 8.10
CA VAL A 73 2.46 10.03 7.77
C VAL A 73 3.04 10.34 6.39
N ALA A 74 4.16 9.73 6.01
CA ALA A 74 4.70 9.90 4.67
C ALA A 74 3.74 9.39 3.59
N VAL A 75 3.16 8.20 3.77
CA VAL A 75 2.16 7.64 2.83
C VAL A 75 0.90 8.52 2.76
N GLU A 76 0.42 9.02 3.89
CA GLU A 76 -0.73 9.93 4.00
C GLU A 76 -0.52 11.20 3.18
N GLU A 77 0.62 11.89 3.37
CA GLU A 77 0.91 13.15 2.69
C GLU A 77 1.09 12.98 1.17
N LEU A 78 1.67 11.87 0.72
CA LEU A 78 1.72 11.54 -0.71
C LEU A 78 0.32 11.27 -1.27
N ALA A 79 -0.48 10.47 -0.57
CA ALA A 79 -1.83 10.10 -1.02
C ALA A 79 -2.80 11.28 -1.06
N ARG A 80 -2.57 12.32 -0.24
CA ARG A 80 -3.32 13.58 -0.27
C ARG A 80 -3.27 14.24 -1.65
N VAL A 81 -2.23 13.99 -2.43
CA VAL A 81 -2.02 14.57 -3.76
C VAL A 81 -2.22 13.52 -4.86
N ASP A 82 -1.66 12.31 -4.67
CA ASP A 82 -1.67 11.27 -5.71
C ASP A 82 -1.61 9.85 -5.14
N GLY A 83 -2.66 9.08 -5.37
CA GLY A 83 -2.74 7.68 -4.92
C GLY A 83 -1.70 6.77 -5.57
N SER A 84 -1.25 7.06 -6.79
CA SER A 84 -0.28 6.23 -7.52
C SER A 84 1.11 6.28 -6.90
N GLN A 85 1.60 7.49 -6.55
CA GLN A 85 2.90 7.65 -5.91
C GLN A 85 2.88 7.11 -4.48
N ALA A 86 1.80 7.37 -3.74
CA ALA A 86 1.60 6.78 -2.42
C ALA A 86 1.60 5.24 -2.45
N ALA A 87 0.95 4.63 -3.45
CA ALA A 87 0.90 3.18 -3.61
C ALA A 87 2.30 2.57 -3.83
N THR A 88 3.18 3.26 -4.54
CA THR A 88 4.56 2.81 -4.77
C THR A 88 5.31 2.67 -3.44
N ILE A 89 5.25 3.70 -2.57
CA ILE A 89 5.89 3.69 -1.25
C ILE A 89 5.18 2.75 -0.28
N ALA A 90 3.84 2.78 -0.24
CA ALA A 90 3.06 1.95 0.66
C ALA A 90 3.31 0.46 0.42
N ALA A 91 3.20 0.00 -0.82
CA ALA A 91 3.44 -1.40 -1.17
C ALA A 91 4.91 -1.79 -0.99
N HIS A 92 5.86 -0.89 -1.29
CA HIS A 92 7.28 -1.21 -1.14
C HIS A 92 7.66 -1.42 0.32
N ASN A 93 7.35 -0.48 1.21
CA ASN A 93 7.74 -0.57 2.61
C ASN A 93 7.02 -1.70 3.36
N SER A 94 5.69 -1.82 3.19
CA SER A 94 4.90 -2.81 3.94
C SER A 94 4.98 -4.21 3.36
N LEU A 95 4.81 -4.35 2.04
CA LEU A 95 4.68 -5.65 1.36
C LEU A 95 6.00 -6.12 0.73
N GLY A 96 6.82 -5.21 0.23
CA GLY A 96 8.10 -5.52 -0.40
C GLY A 96 9.22 -5.74 0.61
N ALA A 97 9.73 -4.67 1.21
CA ALA A 97 10.83 -4.72 2.17
C ALA A 97 10.41 -5.31 3.53
N GLY A 98 9.15 -5.10 3.95
CA GLY A 98 8.64 -5.56 5.24
C GLY A 98 8.86 -7.05 5.53
N PRO A 99 8.37 -7.97 4.70
CA PRO A 99 8.59 -9.41 4.90
C PRO A 99 10.07 -9.78 5.01
N LEU A 100 10.90 -9.17 4.17
CA LEU A 100 12.33 -9.40 4.18
C LEU A 100 12.96 -8.92 5.50
N TYR A 101 12.57 -7.76 5.98
CA TYR A 101 13.05 -7.20 7.25
C TYR A 101 12.62 -8.05 8.45
N TYR A 102 11.33 -8.47 8.52
CA TYR A 102 10.81 -9.19 9.67
C TYR A 102 11.18 -10.68 9.70
N TYR A 103 11.30 -11.34 8.53
CA TYR A 103 11.46 -12.80 8.44
C TYR A 103 12.73 -13.24 7.74
N GLY A 104 13.46 -12.32 7.10
CA GLY A 104 14.74 -12.61 6.46
C GLY A 104 15.82 -12.96 7.49
N ASN A 105 16.69 -13.90 7.14
CA ASN A 105 17.91 -14.12 7.89
C ASN A 105 18.93 -12.99 7.60
N GLU A 106 20.00 -12.92 8.39
CA GLU A 106 20.99 -11.85 8.27
C GLU A 106 21.63 -11.74 6.88
N LYS A 107 21.88 -12.90 6.22
CA LYS A 107 22.40 -12.94 4.85
C LYS A 107 21.42 -12.29 3.88
N GLN A 108 20.15 -12.65 3.95
CA GLN A 108 19.08 -12.10 3.10
C GLN A 108 18.88 -10.60 3.33
N LYS A 109 18.83 -10.16 4.58
CA LYS A 109 18.70 -8.73 4.92
C LYS A 109 19.86 -7.91 4.34
N LYS A 110 21.09 -8.32 4.61
CA LYS A 110 22.31 -7.62 4.11
C LYS A 110 22.41 -7.63 2.59
N GLN A 111 21.91 -8.68 1.94
CA GLN A 111 21.94 -8.81 0.49
C GLN A 111 20.96 -7.89 -0.22
N TYR A 112 19.74 -7.75 0.30
CA TYR A 112 18.64 -7.12 -0.44
C TYR A 112 18.22 -5.75 0.11
N LEU A 113 18.14 -5.56 1.45
CA LEU A 113 17.59 -4.35 2.04
C LEU A 113 18.34 -3.08 1.63
N PRO A 114 19.68 -3.01 1.54
CA PRO A 114 20.36 -1.76 1.23
C PRO A 114 19.87 -1.09 -0.05
N SER A 115 19.77 -1.83 -1.15
CA SER A 115 19.28 -1.28 -2.43
C SER A 115 17.78 -0.97 -2.42
N LEU A 116 17.02 -1.60 -1.53
CA LEU A 116 15.58 -1.36 -1.37
C LEU A 116 15.29 -0.11 -0.52
N CYS A 117 16.22 0.29 0.32
CA CYS A 117 16.05 1.46 1.19
C CYS A 117 16.41 2.80 0.51
N THR A 118 17.12 2.76 -0.63
CA THR A 118 17.55 3.97 -1.36
C THR A 118 16.63 4.36 -2.52
N GLY A 119 15.66 3.54 -2.87
CA GLY A 119 14.84 3.73 -4.07
C GLY A 119 15.51 3.27 -5.37
N GLU A 120 16.74 2.71 -5.32
CA GLU A 120 17.41 2.09 -6.48
C GLU A 120 16.78 0.76 -6.88
N GLY A 121 16.03 0.17 -5.97
CA GLY A 121 15.35 -1.10 -6.17
C GLY A 121 13.98 -1.14 -5.51
N LEU A 122 13.04 -1.81 -6.19
CA LEU A 122 11.73 -2.12 -5.65
C LEU A 122 11.60 -3.62 -5.46
N TRP A 123 10.84 -4.02 -4.44
CA TRP A 123 10.52 -5.42 -4.18
C TRP A 123 9.01 -5.61 -4.15
N ALA A 124 8.53 -6.69 -4.75
CA ALA A 124 7.11 -6.96 -4.92
C ALA A 124 6.63 -8.12 -4.02
N PHE A 125 5.30 -8.21 -3.84
CA PHE A 125 4.64 -9.18 -2.98
C PHE A 125 3.71 -10.09 -3.80
N GLY A 126 4.19 -11.26 -4.15
CA GLY A 126 3.53 -12.24 -5.01
C GLY A 126 2.59 -13.17 -4.26
N LEU A 127 1.43 -12.68 -3.83
CA LEU A 127 0.40 -13.45 -3.13
C LEU A 127 -0.74 -13.83 -4.07
N THR A 128 -1.42 -12.84 -4.65
CA THR A 128 -2.70 -12.98 -5.37
C THR A 128 -2.53 -13.71 -6.71
N GLU A 129 -3.46 -14.62 -6.99
CA GLU A 129 -3.62 -15.32 -8.29
C GLU A 129 -5.00 -15.02 -8.87
N ALA A 130 -5.20 -15.24 -10.17
CA ALA A 130 -6.48 -15.00 -10.84
C ALA A 130 -7.66 -15.76 -10.19
N GLY A 131 -7.38 -16.92 -9.59
CA GLY A 131 -8.38 -17.74 -8.89
C GLY A 131 -8.29 -17.69 -7.36
N ALA A 132 -7.40 -16.88 -6.78
CA ALA A 132 -7.13 -16.86 -5.34
C ALA A 132 -6.81 -15.42 -4.85
N GLY A 133 -7.85 -14.64 -4.60
CA GLY A 133 -7.77 -13.31 -3.99
C GLY A 133 -8.05 -13.38 -2.49
N SER A 134 -9.32 -13.19 -2.10
CA SER A 134 -9.76 -13.28 -0.69
C SER A 134 -9.49 -14.66 -0.07
N ASP A 135 -9.59 -15.73 -0.84
CA ASP A 135 -9.12 -17.06 -0.46
C ASP A 135 -7.67 -17.28 -0.87
N ALA A 136 -6.75 -16.64 -0.15
CA ALA A 136 -5.32 -16.71 -0.45
C ALA A 136 -4.70 -18.11 -0.21
N GLN A 137 -5.41 -19.02 0.47
CA GLN A 137 -4.97 -20.41 0.66
C GLN A 137 -5.24 -21.28 -0.58
N ALA A 138 -6.14 -20.86 -1.46
CA ALA A 138 -6.46 -21.56 -2.72
C ALA A 138 -5.43 -21.31 -3.83
N SER A 139 -4.29 -20.70 -3.54
CA SER A 139 -3.16 -20.52 -4.48
C SER A 139 -2.77 -21.83 -5.15
N LYS A 140 -2.41 -21.76 -6.44
CA LYS A 140 -1.98 -22.89 -7.27
C LYS A 140 -0.49 -22.87 -7.59
N THR A 141 0.18 -21.72 -7.47
CA THR A 141 1.63 -21.62 -7.62
C THR A 141 2.30 -22.62 -6.68
N ASN A 142 3.21 -23.44 -7.20
CA ASN A 142 3.84 -24.51 -6.46
C ASN A 142 5.37 -24.41 -6.55
N ALA A 143 6.04 -25.03 -5.59
CA ALA A 143 7.49 -25.15 -5.54
C ALA A 143 7.87 -26.59 -5.17
N THR A 144 8.63 -27.23 -6.03
CA THR A 144 9.14 -28.60 -5.82
C THR A 144 10.63 -28.55 -5.51
N TYR A 145 11.07 -29.29 -4.48
CA TYR A 145 12.49 -29.35 -4.12
C TYR A 145 13.25 -30.36 -4.96
N ASP A 146 14.29 -29.91 -5.65
CA ASP A 146 15.26 -30.74 -6.36
C ASP A 146 16.43 -31.09 -5.43
N ALA A 147 16.39 -32.25 -4.81
CA ALA A 147 17.39 -32.68 -3.83
C ALA A 147 18.78 -32.81 -4.43
N THR A 148 18.90 -33.13 -5.73
CA THR A 148 20.18 -33.29 -6.42
C THR A 148 20.91 -31.97 -6.58
N LYS A 149 20.16 -30.91 -6.93
CA LYS A 149 20.71 -29.56 -7.16
C LYS A 149 20.61 -28.66 -5.93
N LYS A 150 19.91 -29.10 -4.89
CA LYS A 150 19.58 -28.31 -3.68
C LYS A 150 18.90 -26.99 -4.03
N GLU A 151 17.93 -27.06 -4.94
CA GLU A 151 17.16 -25.92 -5.46
C GLU A 151 15.66 -26.16 -5.33
N TRP A 152 14.89 -25.09 -5.25
CA TRP A 152 13.45 -25.09 -5.43
C TRP A 152 13.10 -24.73 -6.88
N VAL A 153 12.14 -25.43 -7.46
CA VAL A 153 11.63 -25.20 -8.81
C VAL A 153 10.20 -24.66 -8.67
N ILE A 154 9.99 -23.38 -9.01
CA ILE A 154 8.73 -22.69 -8.85
C ILE A 154 7.99 -22.61 -10.18
N ASN A 155 6.70 -22.97 -10.18
CA ASN A 155 5.80 -22.89 -11.33
C ASN A 155 4.47 -22.26 -10.92
N GLY A 156 3.94 -21.34 -11.76
CA GLY A 156 2.66 -20.69 -11.53
C GLY A 156 2.61 -19.26 -12.04
N SER A 157 1.66 -18.49 -11.52
CA SER A 157 1.48 -17.09 -11.89
C SER A 157 0.90 -16.26 -10.74
N LYS A 158 1.15 -14.96 -10.76
CA LYS A 158 0.57 -13.98 -9.84
C LYS A 158 0.03 -12.79 -10.62
N ILE A 159 -1.00 -12.13 -10.10
CA ILE A 159 -1.67 -11.03 -10.77
C ILE A 159 -1.92 -9.84 -9.83
N TRP A 160 -2.04 -8.64 -10.39
CA TRP A 160 -2.24 -7.37 -9.68
C TRP A 160 -1.13 -7.06 -8.67
N ILE A 161 0.10 -7.37 -9.05
CA ILE A 161 1.25 -7.23 -8.16
C ILE A 161 1.89 -5.84 -8.35
N THR A 162 1.74 -4.98 -7.35
CA THR A 162 2.32 -3.64 -7.35
C THR A 162 3.86 -3.70 -7.35
N ASN A 163 4.50 -2.79 -8.07
CA ASN A 163 5.96 -2.66 -8.19
C ASN A 163 6.66 -3.86 -8.83
N SER A 164 5.97 -4.69 -9.60
CA SER A 164 6.50 -5.97 -10.07
C SER A 164 6.97 -5.99 -11.53
N ALA A 165 6.63 -4.98 -12.32
CA ALA A 165 6.86 -5.00 -13.76
C ALA A 165 7.43 -3.65 -14.28
N ASN A 166 8.41 -3.10 -13.57
CA ASN A 166 9.16 -1.92 -13.98
C ASN A 166 10.67 -2.19 -13.85
N GLN A 167 11.47 -1.27 -14.37
CA GLN A 167 12.94 -1.43 -14.43
C GLN A 167 13.64 -1.34 -13.08
N LEU A 168 12.98 -0.83 -12.01
CA LEU A 168 13.52 -0.81 -10.66
C LEU A 168 13.20 -2.10 -9.89
N THR A 169 12.32 -2.98 -10.39
CA THR A 169 11.95 -4.20 -9.69
C THR A 169 13.16 -5.14 -9.59
N LYS A 170 13.63 -5.41 -8.37
CA LYS A 170 14.77 -6.30 -8.09
C LYS A 170 14.34 -7.72 -7.76
N GLY A 171 13.13 -7.90 -7.23
CA GLY A 171 12.65 -9.23 -6.89
C GLY A 171 11.22 -9.24 -6.34
N ILE A 172 10.77 -10.44 -6.06
CA ILE A 172 9.42 -10.74 -5.60
C ILE A 172 9.49 -11.74 -4.43
N THR A 173 8.74 -11.48 -3.36
CA THR A 173 8.43 -12.50 -2.35
C THR A 173 7.23 -13.32 -2.85
N VAL A 174 7.43 -14.59 -3.18
CA VAL A 174 6.43 -15.46 -3.81
C VAL A 174 5.92 -16.49 -2.82
N GLN A 175 4.58 -16.53 -2.58
CA GLN A 175 3.95 -17.66 -1.89
C GLN A 175 3.74 -18.81 -2.87
N ALA A 176 4.15 -20.02 -2.48
CA ALA A 176 3.96 -21.25 -3.25
C ALA A 176 3.64 -22.45 -2.36
N ILE A 177 2.95 -23.45 -2.94
CA ILE A 177 2.66 -24.75 -2.31
C ILE A 177 3.96 -25.57 -2.29
N THR A 178 4.38 -26.02 -1.12
CA THR A 178 5.57 -26.87 -0.94
C THR A 178 5.22 -28.29 -0.50
N GLY A 179 3.95 -28.59 -0.32
CA GLY A 179 3.48 -29.91 0.10
C GLY A 179 2.04 -29.91 0.59
N LYS A 180 1.72 -30.92 1.38
CA LYS A 180 0.45 -31.05 2.09
C LYS A 180 0.69 -31.17 3.58
N LYS A 181 -0.15 -30.55 4.39
CA LYS A 181 -0.22 -30.74 5.84
C LYS A 181 -0.93 -32.05 6.19
N ALA A 182 -0.78 -32.51 7.43
CA ALA A 182 -1.46 -33.72 7.90
C ALA A 182 -2.98 -33.68 7.80
N ASP A 183 -3.58 -32.47 7.83
CA ASP A 183 -5.01 -32.22 7.67
C ASP A 183 -5.47 -32.11 6.20
N GLY A 184 -4.59 -32.37 5.24
CA GLY A 184 -4.84 -32.31 3.80
C GLY A 184 -4.78 -30.92 3.18
N ARG A 185 -4.68 -29.84 3.97
CA ARG A 185 -4.53 -28.49 3.46
C ARG A 185 -3.16 -28.28 2.80
N ASN A 186 -3.06 -27.29 1.92
CA ASN A 186 -1.79 -26.93 1.32
C ASN A 186 -0.78 -26.47 2.38
N GLU A 187 0.45 -26.96 2.29
CA GLU A 187 1.59 -26.41 2.98
C GLU A 187 2.15 -25.28 2.11
N LEU A 188 2.16 -24.06 2.63
CA LEU A 188 2.57 -22.86 1.90
C LEU A 188 3.88 -22.32 2.45
N SER A 189 4.82 -21.99 1.58
CA SER A 189 6.11 -21.37 1.92
C SER A 189 6.32 -20.11 1.09
N CYS A 190 7.23 -19.24 1.52
CA CYS A 190 7.60 -18.03 0.82
C CYS A 190 9.02 -18.12 0.28
N PHE A 191 9.22 -17.56 -0.90
CA PHE A 191 10.52 -17.56 -1.60
C PHE A 191 10.89 -16.15 -2.04
N LEU A 192 12.14 -15.78 -1.87
CA LEU A 192 12.73 -14.58 -2.45
C LEU A 192 13.19 -14.91 -3.87
N VAL A 193 12.53 -14.32 -4.86
CA VAL A 193 12.80 -14.57 -6.28
C VAL A 193 13.29 -13.29 -6.93
N PRO A 194 14.61 -13.14 -7.23
CA PRO A 194 15.12 -12.02 -8.03
C PRO A 194 14.52 -11.99 -9.44
N THR A 195 14.21 -10.82 -9.97
CA THR A 195 13.59 -10.67 -11.30
C THR A 195 14.46 -11.15 -12.46
N GLY A 196 15.79 -11.17 -12.31
CA GLY A 196 16.73 -11.70 -13.30
C GLY A 196 16.80 -13.23 -13.35
N THR A 197 16.06 -13.96 -12.49
CA THR A 197 16.08 -15.43 -12.48
C THR A 197 15.42 -15.98 -13.74
N ALA A 198 16.10 -16.96 -14.39
CA ALA A 198 15.58 -17.59 -15.62
C ALA A 198 14.19 -18.21 -15.36
N GLY A 199 13.26 -17.99 -16.30
CA GLY A 199 11.88 -18.46 -16.18
C GLY A 199 10.92 -17.44 -15.54
N VAL A 200 11.42 -16.35 -14.94
CA VAL A 200 10.59 -15.24 -14.43
C VAL A 200 10.22 -14.32 -15.60
N LYS A 201 8.92 -14.08 -15.77
CA LYS A 201 8.42 -13.08 -16.71
C LYS A 201 7.46 -12.16 -15.98
N ALA A 202 7.59 -10.86 -16.20
CA ALA A 202 6.71 -9.83 -15.68
C ALA A 202 6.10 -9.04 -16.84
N LYS A 203 4.80 -8.74 -16.77
CA LYS A 203 4.09 -7.92 -17.76
C LYS A 203 3.35 -6.82 -17.03
N ALA A 204 3.66 -5.57 -17.37
CA ALA A 204 2.92 -4.42 -16.85
C ALA A 204 1.48 -4.44 -17.33
N MET A 205 0.55 -4.14 -16.43
CA MET A 205 -0.87 -4.01 -16.72
C MET A 205 -1.20 -2.56 -17.10
N SER A 206 -2.07 -2.40 -18.10
CA SER A 206 -2.64 -1.12 -18.55
C SER A 206 -4.16 -1.17 -18.50
N GLY A 207 -4.82 -0.03 -18.74
CA GLY A 207 -6.28 0.07 -18.73
C GLY A 207 -6.88 0.06 -17.32
N LYS A 208 -6.09 0.36 -16.30
CA LYS A 208 -6.60 0.47 -14.93
C LYS A 208 -7.51 1.70 -14.78
N MET A 209 -8.59 1.56 -14.03
CA MET A 209 -9.46 2.67 -13.67
C MET A 209 -8.75 3.67 -12.74
N MET A 210 -7.93 3.17 -11.82
CA MET A 210 -7.35 3.89 -10.69
C MET A 210 -5.85 3.62 -10.56
N TRP A 211 -5.13 4.48 -9.81
CA TRP A 211 -3.68 4.38 -9.60
C TRP A 211 -2.94 4.09 -10.91
N ARG A 212 -3.34 4.83 -11.96
CA ARG A 212 -2.92 4.55 -13.32
C ARG A 212 -1.42 4.75 -13.50
N ALA A 213 -0.82 5.68 -12.76
CA ALA A 213 0.62 5.92 -12.74
C ALA A 213 1.41 5.01 -11.78
N SER A 214 0.76 4.10 -11.05
CA SER A 214 1.43 3.07 -10.26
C SER A 214 1.68 1.83 -11.10
N ASN A 215 2.89 1.26 -11.01
CA ASN A 215 3.22 0.01 -11.70
C ASN A 215 2.51 -1.17 -11.05
N THR A 216 1.77 -1.91 -11.85
CA THR A 216 1.08 -3.15 -11.44
C THR A 216 1.36 -4.20 -12.51
N GLY A 217 1.69 -5.43 -12.13
CA GLY A 217 2.06 -6.46 -13.09
C GLY A 217 1.37 -7.80 -12.89
N GLU A 218 1.42 -8.56 -13.99
CA GLU A 218 1.24 -10.00 -14.02
C GLU A 218 2.61 -10.67 -13.98
N LEU A 219 2.75 -11.72 -13.19
CA LEU A 219 3.98 -12.47 -13.02
C LEU A 219 3.76 -13.93 -13.45
N TYR A 220 4.72 -14.46 -14.18
CA TYR A 220 4.73 -15.85 -14.63
C TYR A 220 6.03 -16.52 -14.21
N PHE A 221 5.93 -17.71 -13.67
CA PHE A 221 7.03 -18.53 -13.21
C PHE A 221 6.99 -19.85 -13.98
N ASP A 222 7.99 -20.06 -14.83
CA ASP A 222 8.14 -21.27 -15.66
C ASP A 222 9.47 -21.95 -15.31
N ASN A 223 9.41 -23.02 -14.51
CA ASN A 223 10.55 -23.76 -14.02
C ASN A 223 11.63 -22.85 -13.37
N VAL A 224 11.18 -21.84 -12.64
CA VAL A 224 12.06 -20.87 -11.96
C VAL A 224 12.82 -21.58 -10.85
N ARG A 225 14.16 -21.62 -10.99
CA ARG A 225 15.05 -22.26 -10.02
C ARG A 225 15.64 -21.24 -9.07
N VAL A 226 15.47 -21.48 -7.79
CA VAL A 226 16.06 -20.68 -6.71
C VAL A 226 16.80 -21.60 -5.73
N PRO A 227 17.92 -21.16 -5.13
CA PRO A 227 18.67 -21.99 -4.17
C PRO A 227 17.82 -22.28 -2.92
N ALA A 228 18.19 -23.30 -2.17
CA ALA A 228 17.47 -23.72 -0.97
C ALA A 228 17.35 -22.59 0.06
N ASP A 229 18.34 -21.72 0.17
CA ASP A 229 18.38 -20.55 1.07
C ASP A 229 17.61 -19.33 0.56
N ALA A 230 16.93 -19.41 -0.59
CA ALA A 230 16.00 -18.41 -1.05
C ALA A 230 14.65 -18.44 -0.30
N MET A 231 14.41 -19.48 0.50
CA MET A 231 13.22 -19.55 1.34
C MET A 231 13.24 -18.45 2.40
N LEU A 232 12.12 -17.73 2.51
CA LEU A 232 11.90 -16.71 3.54
C LEU A 232 11.22 -17.35 4.75
N GLY A 233 11.85 -17.27 5.91
CA GLY A 233 11.41 -18.01 7.11
C GLY A 233 11.61 -19.51 6.94
N GLU A 234 10.70 -20.31 7.48
CA GLU A 234 10.75 -21.77 7.44
C GLU A 234 9.70 -22.37 6.50
N LYS A 235 9.95 -23.62 6.07
CA LYS A 235 9.00 -24.38 5.28
C LYS A 235 7.65 -24.51 6.02
N GLY A 236 6.55 -24.22 5.30
CA GLY A 236 5.21 -24.27 5.86
C GLY A 236 4.74 -23.00 6.58
N GLN A 237 5.61 -22.01 6.77
CA GLN A 237 5.26 -20.72 7.39
C GLN A 237 4.72 -19.66 6.42
N GLY A 238 4.69 -19.95 5.11
CA GLY A 238 4.37 -18.97 4.08
C GLY A 238 3.04 -18.24 4.32
N PHE A 239 1.98 -18.98 4.65
CA PHE A 239 0.67 -18.34 4.91
C PHE A 239 0.71 -17.41 6.14
N LYS A 240 1.42 -17.79 7.20
CA LYS A 240 1.61 -16.94 8.39
C LYS A 240 2.33 -15.64 8.00
N ILE A 241 3.47 -15.75 7.31
CA ILE A 241 4.27 -14.60 6.86
C ILE A 241 3.40 -13.65 6.02
N MET A 242 2.63 -14.18 5.05
CA MET A 242 1.78 -13.36 4.19
C MET A 242 0.67 -12.65 4.98
N MET A 243 0.02 -13.30 5.94
CA MET A 243 -1.05 -12.69 6.74
C MET A 243 -0.52 -11.63 7.70
N GLU A 244 0.60 -11.87 8.38
CA GLU A 244 1.22 -10.87 9.27
C GLU A 244 1.76 -9.66 8.47
N THR A 245 2.22 -9.89 7.24
CA THR A 245 2.57 -8.80 6.31
C THR A 245 1.34 -7.96 5.95
N LEU A 246 0.20 -8.59 5.66
CA LEU A 246 -1.05 -7.87 5.38
C LEU A 246 -1.58 -7.11 6.61
N ASP A 247 -1.33 -7.57 7.84
CA ASP A 247 -1.69 -6.80 9.04
C ASP A 247 -0.95 -5.45 9.08
N ASN A 248 0.31 -5.42 8.63
CA ASN A 248 1.07 -4.19 8.48
C ASN A 248 0.59 -3.36 7.27
N GLY A 249 0.33 -4.00 6.15
CA GLY A 249 -0.19 -3.37 4.93
C GLY A 249 -1.54 -2.68 5.13
N ARG A 250 -2.40 -3.20 6.02
CA ARG A 250 -3.68 -2.55 6.35
C ARG A 250 -3.50 -1.13 6.88
N LEU A 251 -2.43 -0.87 7.63
CA LEU A 251 -2.14 0.49 8.13
C LEU A 251 -1.72 1.43 6.99
N SER A 252 -0.93 0.95 6.04
CA SER A 252 -0.54 1.77 4.89
C SER A 252 -1.71 2.04 3.93
N ILE A 253 -2.60 1.08 3.71
CA ILE A 253 -3.84 1.31 2.94
C ILE A 253 -4.78 2.28 3.68
N ALA A 254 -4.86 2.18 5.01
CA ALA A 254 -5.61 3.15 5.81
C ALA A 254 -5.02 4.56 5.68
N ALA A 255 -3.68 4.70 5.69
CA ALA A 255 -2.99 5.96 5.45
C ALA A 255 -3.28 6.54 4.07
N MET A 256 -3.26 5.71 3.03
CA MET A 256 -3.67 6.13 1.68
C MET A 256 -5.13 6.61 1.66
N GLY A 257 -6.03 5.90 2.36
CA GLY A 257 -7.43 6.31 2.47
C GLY A 257 -7.58 7.65 3.19
N LEU A 258 -6.89 7.84 4.30
CA LEU A 258 -6.89 9.10 5.04
C LEU A 258 -6.33 10.25 4.20
N GLY A 259 -5.21 10.03 3.51
CA GLY A 259 -4.59 11.03 2.64
C GLY A 259 -5.50 11.45 1.50
N LEU A 260 -6.09 10.48 0.77
CA LEU A 260 -7.06 10.76 -0.30
C LEU A 260 -8.29 11.52 0.22
N ALA A 261 -8.79 11.16 1.42
CA ALA A 261 -9.91 11.87 2.04
C ALA A 261 -9.55 13.33 2.41
N LYS A 262 -8.36 13.55 2.99
CA LYS A 262 -7.84 14.90 3.30
C LYS A 262 -7.68 15.72 2.02
N GLY A 263 -7.06 15.15 0.97
CA GLY A 263 -6.90 15.82 -0.32
C GLY A 263 -8.24 16.20 -0.97
N ALA A 264 -9.21 15.28 -0.96
CA ALA A 264 -10.55 15.55 -1.47
C ALA A 264 -11.25 16.66 -0.67
N LEU A 265 -11.14 16.67 0.65
CA LEU A 265 -11.70 17.71 1.52
C LEU A 265 -11.04 19.07 1.24
N GLU A 266 -9.71 19.14 1.19
CA GLU A 266 -8.96 20.38 0.91
C GLU A 266 -9.36 20.98 -0.45
N LEU A 267 -9.39 20.16 -1.51
CA LEU A 267 -9.81 20.57 -2.85
C LEU A 267 -11.24 21.09 -2.84
N THR A 268 -12.13 20.41 -2.11
CA THR A 268 -13.55 20.78 -2.07
C THR A 268 -13.77 22.08 -1.29
N ILE A 269 -13.09 22.28 -0.16
CA ILE A 269 -13.14 23.53 0.61
C ILE A 269 -12.66 24.71 -0.26
N LYS A 270 -11.53 24.55 -0.94
CA LYS A 270 -10.99 25.58 -1.82
C LYS A 270 -12.00 25.93 -2.90
N TYR A 271 -12.47 24.94 -3.66
CA TYR A 271 -13.44 25.16 -4.72
C TYR A 271 -14.74 25.80 -4.23
N ALA A 272 -15.26 25.34 -3.09
CA ALA A 272 -16.50 25.86 -2.53
C ALA A 272 -16.41 27.33 -2.09
N ASN A 273 -15.23 27.81 -1.71
CA ASN A 273 -14.98 29.22 -1.37
C ASN A 273 -14.74 30.10 -2.60
N GLU A 274 -14.27 29.54 -3.71
CA GLU A 274 -13.99 30.27 -4.96
C GLU A 274 -15.17 30.27 -5.92
N ARG A 275 -15.97 29.21 -5.97
CA ARG A 275 -17.10 29.05 -6.87
C ARG A 275 -18.32 29.82 -6.34
N GLU A 276 -18.88 30.69 -7.15
CA GLU A 276 -20.07 31.45 -6.79
C GLU A 276 -21.32 30.97 -7.55
N THR A 277 -22.47 30.95 -6.85
CA THR A 277 -23.81 30.76 -7.38
C THR A 277 -24.78 31.57 -6.55
N PHE A 278 -25.84 32.05 -7.16
CA PHE A 278 -26.85 32.90 -6.49
C PHE A 278 -26.25 34.11 -5.74
N GLY A 279 -25.17 34.69 -6.31
CA GLY A 279 -24.54 35.91 -5.80
C GLY A 279 -23.61 35.71 -4.59
N GLN A 280 -23.19 34.49 -4.26
CA GLN A 280 -22.29 34.22 -3.15
C GLN A 280 -21.48 32.91 -3.36
N PRO A 281 -20.33 32.75 -2.68
CA PRO A 281 -19.60 31.48 -2.66
C PRO A 281 -20.49 30.29 -2.26
N ILE A 282 -20.32 29.15 -2.95
CA ILE A 282 -21.20 28.00 -2.68
C ILE A 282 -20.99 27.43 -1.26
N ALA A 283 -19.84 27.68 -0.63
CA ALA A 283 -19.61 27.36 0.78
C ALA A 283 -20.63 28.00 1.75
N LYS A 284 -21.25 29.10 1.37
CA LYS A 284 -22.28 29.78 2.18
C LYS A 284 -23.67 29.14 2.08
N HIS A 285 -23.89 28.25 1.12
CA HIS A 285 -25.12 27.47 1.04
C HIS A 285 -25.08 26.35 2.08
N GLN A 286 -26.05 26.31 2.98
CA GLN A 286 -26.09 25.38 4.11
C GLN A 286 -25.91 23.91 3.69
N ALA A 287 -26.51 23.51 2.57
CA ALA A 287 -26.37 22.14 2.04
C ALA A 287 -24.92 21.79 1.66
N VAL A 288 -24.13 22.75 1.16
CA VAL A 288 -22.71 22.58 0.86
C VAL A 288 -21.87 22.60 2.14
N ALA A 289 -22.12 23.58 3.02
CA ALA A 289 -21.44 23.70 4.30
C ALA A 289 -21.56 22.41 5.15
N PHE A 290 -22.76 21.81 5.17
CA PHE A 290 -22.98 20.56 5.91
C PHE A 290 -22.23 19.37 5.32
N LYS A 291 -22.10 19.29 4.00
CA LYS A 291 -21.24 18.26 3.37
C LYS A 291 -19.78 18.39 3.81
N LEU A 292 -19.24 19.61 3.79
CA LEU A 292 -17.87 19.87 4.22
C LEU A 292 -17.66 19.52 5.70
N ALA A 293 -18.60 19.88 6.56
CA ALA A 293 -18.56 19.54 7.99
C ALA A 293 -18.59 18.03 8.23
N GLU A 294 -19.42 17.29 7.49
CA GLU A 294 -19.49 15.82 7.56
C GLU A 294 -18.20 15.18 7.06
N MET A 295 -17.62 15.67 5.95
CA MET A 295 -16.33 15.21 5.45
C MET A 295 -15.23 15.42 6.50
N ALA A 296 -15.14 16.62 7.08
CA ALA A 296 -14.16 16.95 8.11
C ALA A 296 -14.29 16.07 9.36
N THR A 297 -15.51 15.83 9.83
CA THR A 297 -15.78 14.98 11.00
C THR A 297 -15.31 13.53 10.77
N ARG A 298 -15.57 13.00 9.58
CA ARG A 298 -15.14 11.62 9.23
C ARG A 298 -13.64 11.51 9.06
N VAL A 299 -12.99 12.50 8.47
CA VAL A 299 -11.53 12.58 8.34
C VAL A 299 -10.88 12.56 9.72
N GLU A 300 -11.35 13.40 10.66
CA GLU A 300 -10.86 13.45 12.03
C GLU A 300 -10.99 12.10 12.76
N ALA A 301 -12.14 11.44 12.63
CA ALA A 301 -12.37 10.13 13.22
C ALA A 301 -11.45 9.05 12.61
N ALA A 302 -11.22 9.10 11.30
CA ALA A 302 -10.34 8.18 10.58
C ALA A 302 -8.88 8.33 11.01
N GLU A 303 -8.40 9.56 11.15
CA GLU A 303 -7.05 9.88 11.60
C GLU A 303 -6.80 9.36 13.01
N ASN A 304 -7.67 9.66 13.95
CA ASN A 304 -7.56 9.19 15.34
C ASN A 304 -7.53 7.66 15.42
N MET A 305 -8.33 6.96 14.61
CA MET A 305 -8.34 5.50 14.57
C MET A 305 -7.03 4.93 14.02
N LEU A 306 -6.52 5.49 12.92
CA LEU A 306 -5.27 5.04 12.29
C LEU A 306 -4.07 5.30 13.20
N TYR A 307 -3.94 6.49 13.77
CA TYR A 307 -2.81 6.84 14.62
C TYR A 307 -2.79 6.03 15.91
N LYS A 308 -3.98 5.74 16.47
CA LYS A 308 -4.08 4.77 17.58
C LYS A 308 -3.58 3.38 17.20
N ALA A 309 -3.88 2.91 15.99
CA ALA A 309 -3.38 1.61 15.51
C ALA A 309 -1.84 1.59 15.38
N CYS A 310 -1.25 2.68 14.88
CA CYS A 310 0.20 2.85 14.80
C CYS A 310 0.83 2.88 16.19
N TRP A 311 0.25 3.63 17.13
CA TRP A 311 0.73 3.68 18.50
C TRP A 311 0.71 2.31 19.19
N LEU A 312 -0.37 1.53 19.03
CA LEU A 312 -0.44 0.16 19.55
C LEU A 312 0.68 -0.70 19.00
N LYS A 313 0.90 -0.63 17.68
CA LYS A 313 1.97 -1.37 17.02
C LYS A 313 3.36 -0.99 17.55
N GLN A 314 3.67 0.30 17.63
CA GLN A 314 4.95 0.80 18.16
C GLN A 314 5.18 0.42 19.61
N SER A 315 4.10 0.37 20.42
CA SER A 315 4.14 -0.04 21.82
C SER A 315 4.19 -1.56 22.01
N GLY A 316 4.33 -2.36 20.95
CA GLY A 316 4.35 -3.84 21.02
C GLY A 316 3.02 -4.46 21.46
N GLN A 317 1.92 -3.71 21.37
CA GLN A 317 0.59 -4.17 21.76
C GLN A 317 -0.15 -4.78 20.57
N ALA A 318 -1.19 -5.59 20.84
CA ALA A 318 -2.04 -6.18 19.81
C ALA A 318 -2.78 -5.07 19.03
N PHE A 319 -2.45 -4.89 17.76
CA PHE A 319 -2.98 -3.84 16.90
C PHE A 319 -3.87 -4.36 15.76
N GLN A 320 -3.88 -5.67 15.49
CA GLN A 320 -4.50 -6.26 14.31
C GLN A 320 -6.00 -5.94 14.18
N LYS A 321 -6.73 -5.96 15.29
CA LYS A 321 -8.15 -5.59 15.30
C LYS A 321 -8.36 -4.14 14.86
N ILE A 322 -7.62 -3.22 15.47
CA ILE A 322 -7.77 -1.80 15.14
C ILE A 322 -7.20 -1.48 13.76
N ALA A 323 -6.17 -2.20 13.28
CA ALA A 323 -5.68 -2.08 11.91
C ALA A 323 -6.74 -2.46 10.88
N ALA A 324 -7.49 -3.55 11.10
CA ALA A 324 -8.60 -3.94 10.25
C ALA A 324 -9.73 -2.89 10.28
N MET A 325 -10.06 -2.34 11.46
CA MET A 325 -11.03 -1.25 11.62
C MET A 325 -10.57 0.03 10.90
N SER A 326 -9.31 0.43 11.05
CA SER A 326 -8.73 1.60 10.39
C SER A 326 -8.77 1.46 8.87
N LYS A 327 -8.35 0.31 8.34
CA LYS A 327 -8.38 0.04 6.90
C LYS A 327 -9.81 0.12 6.35
N LEU A 328 -10.76 -0.50 7.01
CA LEU A 328 -12.16 -0.46 6.62
C LEU A 328 -12.68 0.98 6.61
N TYR A 329 -12.55 1.67 7.73
CA TYR A 329 -13.12 3.01 7.92
C TYR A 329 -12.45 4.07 7.04
N CYS A 330 -11.11 4.12 7.00
CA CYS A 330 -10.39 5.08 6.15
C CYS A 330 -10.71 4.88 4.66
N SER A 331 -10.89 3.63 4.20
CA SER A 331 -11.27 3.33 2.81
C SER A 331 -12.67 3.86 2.49
N GLU A 332 -13.64 3.68 3.40
CA GLU A 332 -15.02 4.17 3.24
C GLU A 332 -15.10 5.70 3.34
N VAL A 333 -14.27 6.31 4.21
CA VAL A 333 -14.18 7.79 4.32
C VAL A 333 -13.55 8.39 3.06
N ALA A 334 -12.52 7.76 2.48
CA ALA A 334 -11.93 8.22 1.21
C ALA A 334 -12.97 8.26 0.09
N GLU A 335 -13.74 7.19 -0.06
CA GLU A 335 -14.80 7.12 -1.06
C GLU A 335 -15.90 8.17 -0.81
N PHE A 336 -16.30 8.31 0.45
CA PHE A 336 -17.30 9.32 0.85
C PHE A 336 -16.81 10.73 0.51
N CYS A 337 -15.59 11.11 0.93
CA CYS A 337 -15.06 12.44 0.69
C CYS A 337 -14.85 12.72 -0.82
N ALA A 338 -14.34 11.75 -1.57
CA ALA A 338 -14.15 11.90 -3.00
C ALA A 338 -15.48 12.08 -3.75
N ARG A 339 -16.51 11.32 -3.38
CA ARG A 339 -17.86 11.42 -3.96
C ARG A 339 -18.52 12.76 -3.63
N GLU A 340 -18.49 13.18 -2.35
CA GLU A 340 -19.10 14.47 -1.95
C GLU A 340 -18.33 15.65 -2.55
N GLY A 341 -17.01 15.52 -2.68
CA GLY A 341 -16.18 16.47 -3.40
C GLY A 341 -16.58 16.59 -4.87
N GLN A 342 -16.60 15.46 -5.59
CA GLN A 342 -17.01 15.40 -7.00
C GLN A 342 -18.40 16.03 -7.19
N GLN A 343 -19.36 15.69 -6.33
CA GLN A 343 -20.71 16.26 -6.36
C GLN A 343 -20.69 17.78 -6.14
N THR A 344 -19.83 18.29 -5.25
CA THR A 344 -19.71 19.73 -4.95
C THR A 344 -19.11 20.50 -6.12
N PHE A 345 -18.16 19.89 -6.86
CA PHE A 345 -17.62 20.46 -8.09
C PHE A 345 -18.64 20.49 -9.25
N GLY A 346 -19.72 19.69 -9.17
CA GLY A 346 -20.73 19.60 -10.22
C GLY A 346 -20.13 19.07 -11.53
N GLY A 347 -20.44 19.69 -12.68
CA GLY A 347 -19.89 19.29 -13.98
C GLY A 347 -18.37 19.30 -14.06
N TYR A 348 -17.72 20.21 -13.36
CA TYR A 348 -16.25 20.25 -13.27
C TYR A 348 -15.65 19.05 -12.53
N GLY A 349 -16.39 18.44 -11.60
CA GLY A 349 -15.98 17.22 -10.92
C GLY A 349 -15.90 15.97 -11.82
N LEU A 350 -16.39 16.07 -13.05
CA LEU A 350 -16.33 15.01 -14.06
C LEU A 350 -15.22 15.25 -15.09
N MET A 351 -14.50 16.37 -14.97
CA MET A 351 -13.47 16.78 -15.93
C MET A 351 -12.08 16.45 -15.36
N LYS A 352 -11.24 15.82 -16.18
CA LYS A 352 -9.89 15.37 -15.79
C LYS A 352 -8.92 16.50 -15.42
N GLU A 353 -9.19 17.74 -15.81
CA GLU A 353 -8.43 18.91 -15.40
C GLU A 353 -8.54 19.23 -13.90
N PHE A 354 -9.56 18.68 -13.22
CA PHE A 354 -9.76 18.84 -11.78
C PHE A 354 -9.36 17.56 -11.04
N PRO A 355 -8.42 17.62 -10.09
CA PRO A 355 -7.89 16.43 -9.41
C PRO A 355 -8.95 15.58 -8.68
N ILE A 356 -10.10 16.14 -8.34
CA ILE A 356 -11.16 15.46 -7.57
C ILE A 356 -11.67 14.20 -8.28
N GLU A 357 -11.73 14.16 -9.61
CA GLU A 357 -12.17 12.99 -10.36
C GLU A 357 -11.16 11.83 -10.19
N ARG A 358 -9.84 12.14 -10.13
CA ARG A 358 -8.80 11.14 -9.89
C ARG A 358 -8.91 10.59 -8.45
N HIS A 359 -9.15 11.44 -7.45
CA HIS A 359 -9.41 11.00 -6.08
C HIS A 359 -10.61 10.04 -6.02
N TYR A 360 -11.67 10.32 -6.80
CA TYR A 360 -12.85 9.45 -6.86
C TYR A 360 -12.51 8.08 -7.45
N ARG A 361 -11.75 8.01 -8.54
CA ARG A 361 -11.28 6.74 -9.13
C ARG A 361 -10.35 6.00 -8.17
N ASP A 362 -9.39 6.70 -7.60
CA ASP A 362 -8.34 6.13 -6.74
C ASP A 362 -8.90 5.56 -5.44
N ALA A 363 -9.93 6.15 -4.87
CA ALA A 363 -10.59 5.67 -3.66
C ALA A 363 -11.22 4.27 -3.83
N ALA A 364 -11.64 3.90 -5.04
CA ALA A 364 -12.32 2.63 -5.30
C ALA A 364 -11.46 1.40 -4.95
N LEU A 365 -10.14 1.45 -5.17
CA LEU A 365 -9.25 0.32 -4.88
C LEU A 365 -9.13 0.04 -3.38
N LEU A 366 -9.20 1.08 -2.56
CA LEU A 366 -8.96 0.95 -1.11
C LEU A 366 -9.89 -0.04 -0.43
N ARG A 367 -11.08 -0.26 -0.97
CA ARG A 367 -12.04 -1.24 -0.47
C ARG A 367 -11.78 -2.67 -0.95
N ILE A 368 -10.92 -2.83 -1.95
CA ILE A 368 -10.65 -4.11 -2.63
C ILE A 368 -9.27 -4.64 -2.26
N GLY A 369 -8.23 -3.82 -2.40
CA GLY A 369 -6.84 -4.21 -2.18
C GLY A 369 -6.52 -4.55 -0.73
N GLU A 370 -5.55 -5.44 -0.53
CA GLU A 370 -5.03 -5.90 0.77
C GLU A 370 -6.12 -6.43 1.74
N GLY A 371 -7.07 -7.16 1.16
CA GLY A 371 -8.25 -7.66 1.87
C GLY A 371 -9.43 -6.72 1.73
N THR A 372 -10.49 -7.22 1.07
CA THR A 372 -11.71 -6.43 0.80
C THR A 372 -12.36 -5.93 2.08
N SER A 373 -13.27 -4.96 1.96
CA SER A 373 -14.07 -4.47 3.09
C SER A 373 -14.82 -5.60 3.81
N GLU A 374 -15.26 -6.64 3.07
CA GLU A 374 -15.89 -7.84 3.61
C GLU A 374 -14.88 -8.68 4.42
N ILE A 375 -13.64 -8.82 3.92
CA ILE A 375 -12.58 -9.51 4.64
C ILE A 375 -12.21 -8.74 5.92
N GLN A 376 -12.16 -7.39 5.90
CA GLN A 376 -11.93 -6.62 7.12
C GLN A 376 -13.06 -6.85 8.14
N ARG A 377 -14.32 -6.85 7.71
CA ARG A 377 -15.47 -7.15 8.58
C ARG A 377 -15.38 -8.57 9.15
N LEU A 378 -14.97 -9.56 8.36
CA LEU A 378 -14.73 -10.92 8.81
C LEU A 378 -13.61 -10.98 9.87
N VAL A 379 -12.51 -10.26 9.67
CA VAL A 379 -11.42 -10.19 10.65
C VAL A 379 -11.91 -9.53 11.95
N ILE A 380 -12.58 -8.39 11.84
CA ILE A 380 -13.13 -7.67 13.00
C ILE A 380 -14.12 -8.55 13.78
N SER A 381 -15.04 -9.23 13.09
CA SER A 381 -16.06 -10.08 13.73
C SER A 381 -15.44 -11.19 14.58
N ARG A 382 -14.34 -11.79 14.11
CA ARG A 382 -13.59 -12.79 14.88
C ARG A 382 -12.99 -12.22 16.18
N TYR A 383 -12.46 -10.99 16.11
CA TYR A 383 -11.88 -10.32 17.28
C TYR A 383 -12.91 -9.88 18.32
N ILE A 384 -14.16 -9.70 17.93
CA ILE A 384 -15.27 -9.37 18.87
C ILE A 384 -16.07 -10.60 19.31
N GLY A 385 -15.62 -11.81 18.93
CA GLY A 385 -16.19 -13.08 19.39
C GLY A 385 -17.31 -13.67 18.54
N CYS A 386 -17.56 -13.14 17.33
CA CYS A 386 -18.46 -13.80 16.37
C CYS A 386 -17.76 -15.05 15.80
N LYS A 387 -18.41 -16.22 15.92
CA LYS A 387 -17.89 -17.52 15.45
C LYS A 387 -18.53 -17.93 14.13
#